data_6f4cdd184335119f42529df9a8f4c00d
#
_entry.id   6f4cdd184335119f42529df9a8f4c00d
#
_cell.length_a   1.000
_cell.length_b   1.000
_cell.length_c   1.000
_cell.angle_alpha   90.00
_cell.angle_beta   90.00
_cell.angle_gamma   90.00
#
_symmetry.space_group_name_H-M   'P 1'
#
loop_
_entity.id
_entity.type
_entity.pdbx_description
1 polymer ?
#
loop_
_entity_poly.entity_id
_entity_poly.type
_entity_poly.pdbx_seq_one_letter_code
_entity_poly.pdbx_strand_id
1 'polypeptide(L)'
;MIVEDDTNFSRLLRSIFDSSEQFEVTNVFNSIDAFSVAFFDGGSRQDWISDLIVADLLSGEDVNHDSLSVLLELRLEGFKFALLLMSGLNLGAAEKIARKQGAKNFETLSKSPRLDSKTIIDAALKSLEGLK
;
A
#
# COMPACT_ATOMS: atom_id res chain seq x y z
N MET A 1 -0.75 -1.52 7.34
CA MET A 1 -1.94 -2.01 6.60
C MET A 1 -1.53 -2.52 5.23
N ILE A 2 -2.10 -3.63 4.81
CA ILE A 2 -1.81 -4.27 3.52
C ILE A 2 -3.09 -4.33 2.70
N VAL A 3 -3.04 -3.88 1.44
CA VAL A 3 -4.14 -3.99 0.48
C VAL A 3 -3.60 -4.72 -0.75
N GLU A 4 -3.91 -6.00 -0.85
CA GLU A 4 -3.35 -6.88 -1.89
C GLU A 4 -4.33 -7.98 -2.26
N ASP A 5 -4.65 -8.12 -3.55
CA ASP A 5 -5.60 -9.11 -4.03
C ASP A 5 -5.00 -10.52 -4.22
N ASP A 6 -3.69 -10.62 -4.43
CA ASP A 6 -3.03 -11.91 -4.50
C ASP A 6 -2.86 -12.47 -3.08
N THR A 7 -3.59 -13.55 -2.78
CA THR A 7 -3.58 -14.16 -1.45
C THR A 7 -2.20 -14.64 -1.02
N ASN A 8 -1.45 -15.23 -1.93
CA ASN A 8 -0.11 -15.73 -1.62
C ASN A 8 0.85 -14.59 -1.34
N PHE A 9 0.79 -13.53 -2.13
CA PHE A 9 1.64 -12.36 -1.94
C PHE A 9 1.26 -11.60 -0.67
N SER A 10 -0.03 -11.48 -0.39
CA SER A 10 -0.55 -10.87 0.83
C SER A 10 -0.03 -11.60 2.08
N ARG A 11 -0.06 -12.92 2.07
CA ARG A 11 0.46 -13.75 3.18
C ARG A 11 1.96 -13.57 3.36
N LEU A 12 2.69 -13.48 2.24
CA LEU A 12 4.13 -13.23 2.27
C LEU A 12 4.43 -11.88 2.91
N LEU A 13 3.75 -10.82 2.48
CA LEU A 13 3.93 -9.48 3.04
C LEU A 13 3.62 -9.48 4.54
N ARG A 14 2.51 -10.09 4.94
CA ARG A 14 2.14 -10.18 6.35
C ARG A 14 3.21 -10.88 7.17
N SER A 15 3.72 -12.00 6.68
CA SER A 15 4.79 -12.75 7.35
C SER A 15 6.05 -11.90 7.51
N ILE A 16 6.44 -11.17 6.48
CA ILE A 16 7.62 -10.32 6.50
C ILE A 16 7.48 -9.21 7.55
N PHE A 17 6.36 -8.51 7.55
CA PHE A 17 6.14 -7.41 8.48
C PHE A 17 5.93 -7.89 9.92
N ASP A 18 5.21 -9.01 10.12
CA ASP A 18 5.02 -9.58 11.45
C ASP A 18 6.33 -10.07 12.07
N SER A 19 7.27 -10.50 11.24
CA SER A 19 8.59 -10.95 11.69
C SER A 19 9.54 -9.78 12.01
N SER A 20 9.18 -8.57 11.62
CA SER A 20 9.97 -7.38 11.88
C SER A 20 9.55 -6.72 13.20
N GLU A 21 10.50 -6.44 14.06
CA GLU A 21 10.23 -5.75 15.34
C GLU A 21 9.79 -4.30 15.13
N GLN A 22 10.00 -3.75 13.94
CA GLN A 22 9.70 -2.36 13.63
C GLN A 22 8.28 -2.14 13.14
N PHE A 23 7.55 -3.21 12.82
CA PHE A 23 6.22 -3.13 12.23
C PHE A 23 5.23 -4.04 12.92
N GLU A 24 3.98 -3.60 12.92
CA GLU A 24 2.83 -4.38 13.34
C GLU A 24 1.79 -4.31 12.24
N VAL A 25 1.31 -5.47 11.77
CA VAL A 25 0.25 -5.51 10.76
C VAL A 25 -1.09 -5.34 11.45
N THR A 26 -1.76 -4.22 11.19
CA THR A 26 -3.06 -3.91 11.78
C THR A 26 -4.21 -4.51 11.01
N ASN A 27 -4.15 -4.45 9.68
CA ASN A 27 -5.23 -4.93 8.82
C ASN A 27 -4.66 -5.46 7.51
N VAL A 28 -5.33 -6.46 6.97
CA VAL A 28 -5.05 -6.99 5.63
C VAL A 28 -6.36 -7.04 4.85
N PHE A 29 -6.40 -6.34 3.73
CA PHE A 29 -7.56 -6.34 2.83
C PHE A 29 -7.19 -7.02 1.52
N ASN A 30 -8.07 -7.87 1.02
CA ASN A 30 -7.83 -8.59 -0.23
C ASN A 30 -8.23 -7.81 -1.48
N SER A 31 -8.79 -6.63 -1.30
CA SER A 31 -9.14 -5.74 -2.40
C SER A 31 -9.29 -4.31 -1.91
N ILE A 32 -9.20 -3.37 -2.83
CA ILE A 32 -9.46 -1.97 -2.50
C ILE A 32 -10.95 -1.76 -2.16
N ASP A 33 -11.83 -2.55 -2.74
CA ASP A 33 -13.26 -2.49 -2.42
C ASP A 33 -13.52 -2.90 -0.98
N ALA A 34 -12.89 -3.99 -0.52
CA ALA A 34 -13.01 -4.43 0.87
C ALA A 34 -12.49 -3.36 1.83
N PHE A 35 -11.36 -2.74 1.50
CA PHE A 35 -10.81 -1.62 2.25
C PHE A 35 -11.80 -0.43 2.29
N SER A 36 -12.36 -0.06 1.15
CA SER A 36 -13.28 1.08 1.04
C SER A 36 -14.53 0.86 1.88
N VAL A 37 -15.11 -0.34 1.83
CA VAL A 37 -16.29 -0.68 2.64
C VAL A 37 -15.96 -0.57 4.12
N ALA A 38 -14.87 -1.17 4.57
CA ALA A 38 -14.48 -1.14 5.98
C ALA A 38 -14.19 0.29 6.45
N PHE A 39 -13.52 1.08 5.63
CA PHE A 39 -13.11 2.44 5.97
C PHE A 39 -14.29 3.41 6.01
N PHE A 40 -15.13 3.40 4.97
CA PHE A 40 -16.20 4.38 4.83
C PHE A 40 -17.48 4.01 5.57
N ASP A 41 -17.76 2.71 5.73
CA ASP A 41 -18.98 2.22 6.37
C ASP A 41 -18.80 1.81 7.83
N GLY A 42 -17.56 1.70 8.29
CA GLY A 42 -17.23 1.11 9.59
C GLY A 42 -17.21 2.04 10.79
N GLY A 43 -17.71 3.27 10.68
CA GLY A 43 -17.80 4.19 11.83
C GLY A 43 -16.58 5.07 11.98
N SER A 44 -15.75 4.88 13.01
CA SER A 44 -14.62 5.76 13.28
C SER A 44 -13.47 5.54 12.27
N ARG A 45 -13.37 6.44 11.30
CA ARG A 45 -12.33 6.38 10.26
C ARG A 45 -10.92 6.46 10.82
N GLN A 46 -10.74 7.16 11.94
CA GLN A 46 -9.41 7.39 12.50
C GLN A 46 -8.76 6.13 13.05
N ASP A 47 -9.56 5.16 13.48
CA ASP A 47 -9.06 3.92 14.05
C ASP A 47 -8.47 2.97 12.98
N TRP A 48 -8.75 3.23 11.72
CA TRP A 48 -8.29 2.38 10.61
C TRP A 48 -6.98 2.84 9.99
N ILE A 49 -6.57 4.08 10.24
CA ILE A 49 -5.39 4.63 9.59
C ILE A 49 -4.12 4.10 10.24
N SER A 50 -3.30 3.50 9.42
CA SER A 50 -1.97 3.04 9.79
C SER A 50 -0.94 4.09 9.40
N ASP A 51 0.26 3.96 9.97
CA ASP A 51 1.38 4.83 9.58
C ASP A 51 1.86 4.53 8.15
N LEU A 52 1.69 3.29 7.71
CA LEU A 52 2.11 2.81 6.39
C LEU A 52 1.01 1.96 5.77
N ILE A 53 0.73 2.21 4.50
CA ILE A 53 -0.11 1.36 3.68
C ILE A 53 0.72 0.76 2.56
N VAL A 54 0.78 -0.57 2.51
CA VAL A 54 1.40 -1.32 1.41
C VAL A 54 0.27 -1.75 0.49
N ALA A 55 0.28 -1.26 -0.74
CA ALA A 55 -0.82 -1.47 -1.67
C ALA A 55 -0.35 -1.89 -3.05
N ASP A 56 -1.17 -2.73 -3.71
CA ASP A 56 -0.99 -3.02 -5.12
C ASP A 56 -1.37 -1.77 -5.92
N LEU A 57 -0.49 -1.33 -6.82
CA LEU A 57 -0.70 -0.13 -7.63
C LEU A 57 -1.94 -0.25 -8.53
N LEU A 58 -2.15 -1.42 -9.09
CA LEU A 58 -3.27 -1.70 -9.99
C LEU A 58 -4.01 -2.94 -9.49
N SER A 59 -4.82 -2.79 -8.44
CA SER A 59 -5.64 -3.90 -7.96
C SER A 59 -7.01 -3.86 -8.61
N GLY A 60 -7.50 -5.04 -8.96
CA GLY A 60 -8.80 -5.20 -9.60
C GLY A 60 -8.74 -5.11 -11.13
N GLU A 61 -9.80 -5.60 -11.77
CA GLU A 61 -9.92 -5.62 -13.22
C GLU A 61 -10.47 -4.30 -13.76
N ASP A 62 -11.02 -3.46 -12.91
CA ASP A 62 -11.66 -2.22 -13.30
C ASP A 62 -10.71 -1.04 -13.08
N VAL A 63 -10.41 -0.34 -14.17
CA VAL A 63 -9.51 0.82 -14.19
C VAL A 63 -10.02 1.96 -13.28
N ASN A 64 -11.33 2.01 -13.00
CA ASN A 64 -11.94 3.05 -12.17
C ASN A 64 -11.81 2.79 -10.68
N HIS A 65 -11.38 1.59 -10.28
CA HIS A 65 -11.19 1.20 -8.88
C HIS A 65 -9.73 0.94 -8.56
N ASP A 66 -8.86 1.75 -9.10
CA ASP A 66 -7.44 1.74 -8.80
C ASP A 66 -7.24 2.07 -7.32
N SER A 67 -6.53 1.21 -6.62
CA SER A 67 -6.24 1.39 -5.20
C SER A 67 -5.54 2.71 -4.91
N LEU A 68 -4.68 3.15 -5.81
CA LEU A 68 -3.98 4.41 -5.66
C LEU A 68 -4.94 5.60 -5.62
N SER A 69 -5.96 5.61 -6.51
CA SER A 69 -6.94 6.70 -6.55
C SER A 69 -7.67 6.86 -5.23
N VAL A 70 -8.10 5.76 -4.63
CA VAL A 70 -8.78 5.77 -3.32
C VAL A 70 -7.85 6.29 -2.23
N LEU A 71 -6.61 5.82 -2.21
CA LEU A 71 -5.64 6.25 -1.19
C LEU A 71 -5.27 7.72 -1.33
N LEU A 72 -5.17 8.23 -2.55
CA LEU A 72 -4.90 9.65 -2.78
C LEU A 72 -6.06 10.53 -2.35
N GLU A 73 -7.31 10.07 -2.52
CA GLU A 73 -8.47 10.77 -2.00
C GLU A 73 -8.40 10.92 -0.48
N LEU A 74 -7.98 9.87 0.23
CA LEU A 74 -7.82 9.92 1.68
C LEU A 74 -6.78 10.94 2.10
N ARG A 75 -5.68 11.05 1.36
CA ARG A 75 -4.67 12.08 1.63
C ARG A 75 -5.23 13.49 1.44
N LEU A 76 -6.07 13.68 0.42
CA LEU A 76 -6.74 14.97 0.19
C LEU A 76 -7.70 15.33 1.33
N GLU A 77 -8.29 14.34 1.99
CA GLU A 77 -9.14 14.55 3.17
C GLU A 77 -8.33 14.88 4.44
N GLY A 78 -7.01 14.81 4.38
CA GLY A 78 -6.14 15.16 5.49
C GLY A 78 -5.51 14.00 6.23
N PHE A 79 -5.75 12.77 5.82
CA PHE A 79 -5.13 11.60 6.44
C PHE A 79 -3.66 11.50 6.02
N LYS A 80 -2.79 11.24 7.00
CA LYS A 80 -1.35 11.13 6.78
C LYS A 80 -0.90 9.70 6.94
N PHE A 81 -0.31 9.15 5.89
CA PHE A 81 0.27 7.82 5.91
C PHE A 81 1.33 7.72 4.81
N ALA A 82 2.32 6.87 5.04
CA ALA A 82 3.30 6.53 4.02
C ALA A 82 2.70 5.53 3.05
N LEU A 83 3.15 5.56 1.80
CA LEU A 83 2.73 4.62 0.76
C LEU A 83 3.91 3.81 0.25
N LEU A 84 3.77 2.50 0.26
CA LEU A 84 4.63 1.58 -0.45
C LEU A 84 3.79 0.86 -1.50
N LEU A 85 4.05 1.17 -2.76
CA LEU A 85 3.27 0.65 -3.88
C LEU A 85 3.99 -0.55 -4.49
N MET A 86 3.29 -1.68 -4.55
CA MET A 86 3.79 -2.90 -5.15
C MET A 86 3.17 -3.07 -6.52
N SER A 87 3.94 -3.52 -7.50
CA SER A 87 3.42 -3.67 -8.85
C SER A 87 4.13 -4.80 -9.61
N GLY A 88 3.39 -5.48 -10.48
CA GLY A 88 3.96 -6.41 -11.46
C GLY A 88 4.64 -5.72 -12.62
N LEU A 89 4.46 -4.41 -12.75
CA LEU A 89 5.12 -3.60 -13.78
C LEU A 89 6.57 -3.33 -13.38
N ASN A 90 7.40 -2.95 -14.36
CA ASN A 90 8.75 -2.52 -14.01
C ASN A 90 8.70 -1.20 -13.21
N LEU A 91 9.76 -0.92 -12.44
CA LEU A 91 9.80 0.22 -11.52
C LEU A 91 9.57 1.56 -12.21
N GLY A 92 10.16 1.75 -13.39
CA GLY A 92 10.01 3.01 -14.12
C GLY A 92 8.57 3.27 -14.54
N ALA A 93 7.89 2.23 -15.03
CA ALA A 93 6.50 2.35 -15.44
C ALA A 93 5.57 2.59 -14.25
N ALA A 94 5.78 1.85 -13.15
CA ALA A 94 4.97 1.99 -11.94
C ALA A 94 5.09 3.38 -11.34
N GLU A 95 6.31 3.90 -11.22
CA GLU A 95 6.56 5.25 -10.70
C GLU A 95 5.92 6.31 -11.59
N LYS A 96 6.02 6.17 -12.90
CA LYS A 96 5.44 7.09 -13.85
C LYS A 96 3.92 7.17 -13.74
N ILE A 97 3.26 6.02 -13.62
CA ILE A 97 1.82 5.95 -13.44
C ILE A 97 1.41 6.64 -12.14
N ALA A 98 2.12 6.36 -11.05
CA ALA A 98 1.81 6.96 -9.76
C ALA A 98 1.97 8.49 -9.80
N ARG A 99 3.05 8.99 -10.36
CA ARG A 99 3.28 10.44 -10.47
C ARG A 99 2.26 11.13 -11.37
N LYS A 100 1.85 10.46 -12.44
CA LYS A 100 0.82 10.98 -13.34
C LYS A 100 -0.53 11.15 -12.65
N GLN A 101 -0.82 10.32 -11.67
CA GLN A 101 -2.03 10.43 -10.85
C GLN A 101 -1.89 11.45 -9.72
N GLY A 102 -0.75 12.09 -9.58
CA GLY A 102 -0.51 13.10 -8.57
C GLY A 102 0.05 12.58 -7.26
N ALA A 103 0.53 11.34 -7.24
CA ALA A 103 1.11 10.77 -6.02
C ALA A 103 2.42 11.46 -5.67
N LYS A 104 2.59 11.74 -4.37
CA LYS A 104 3.81 12.27 -3.77
C LYS A 104 4.13 11.46 -2.53
N ASN A 105 5.37 11.47 -2.08
CA ASN A 105 5.80 10.79 -0.85
C ASN A 105 5.41 9.32 -0.86
N PHE A 106 5.91 8.59 -1.84
CA PHE A 106 5.70 7.16 -1.99
C PHE A 106 6.98 6.46 -2.43
N GLU A 107 7.05 5.17 -2.15
CA GLU A 107 8.07 4.29 -2.69
C GLU A 107 7.39 3.21 -3.54
N THR A 108 8.10 2.68 -4.52
CA THR A 108 7.59 1.60 -5.36
C THR A 108 8.52 0.41 -5.32
N LEU A 109 7.94 -0.78 -5.34
CA LEU A 109 8.69 -2.04 -5.50
C LEU A 109 8.01 -2.89 -6.56
N SER A 110 8.82 -3.55 -7.38
CA SER A 110 8.32 -4.50 -8.36
C SER A 110 8.11 -5.85 -7.69
N LYS A 111 6.98 -6.51 -7.99
CA LYS A 111 6.71 -7.88 -7.56
C LYS A 111 7.59 -8.83 -8.37
N SER A 112 8.75 -9.14 -7.86
CA SER A 112 9.73 -9.99 -8.50
C SER A 112 9.97 -11.25 -7.66
N PRO A 113 10.23 -12.43 -8.27
CA PRO A 113 10.63 -13.61 -7.51
C PRO A 113 11.90 -13.42 -6.69
N ARG A 114 12.70 -12.40 -7.01
CA ARG A 114 13.93 -12.07 -6.29
C ARG A 114 13.72 -11.05 -5.17
N LEU A 115 12.48 -10.61 -4.97
CA LEU A 115 12.17 -9.64 -3.93
C LEU A 115 12.31 -10.30 -2.56
N ASP A 116 13.22 -9.80 -1.74
CA ASP A 116 13.48 -10.36 -0.42
C ASP A 116 12.89 -9.48 0.69
N SER A 117 12.85 -10.03 1.90
CA SER A 117 12.27 -9.33 3.05
C SER A 117 13.01 -8.05 3.40
N LYS A 118 14.34 -8.04 3.28
CA LYS A 118 15.14 -6.87 3.57
C LYS A 118 14.80 -5.71 2.64
N THR A 119 14.65 -5.97 1.35
CA THR A 119 14.29 -4.96 0.36
C THR A 119 12.93 -4.34 0.67
N ILE A 120 11.96 -5.18 1.05
CA ILE A 120 10.62 -4.72 1.41
C ILE A 120 10.65 -3.85 2.66
N ILE A 121 11.32 -4.30 3.71
CA ILE A 121 11.43 -3.55 4.96
C ILE A 121 12.17 -2.22 4.76
N ASP A 122 13.27 -2.23 4.01
CA ASP A 122 14.03 -1.01 3.74
C ASP A 122 13.19 0.01 2.97
N ALA A 123 12.41 -0.43 1.98
CA ALA A 123 11.51 0.45 1.23
C ALA A 123 10.40 1.01 2.12
N ALA A 124 9.86 0.18 3.02
CA ALA A 124 8.84 0.60 3.97
C ALA A 124 9.38 1.69 4.92
N LEU A 125 10.57 1.49 5.46
CA LEU A 125 11.21 2.48 6.33
C LEU A 125 11.49 3.79 5.57
N LYS A 126 11.93 3.69 4.33
CA LYS A 126 12.18 4.86 3.48
C LYS A 126 10.88 5.63 3.20
N SER A 127 9.78 4.91 2.98
CA SER A 127 8.46 5.54 2.80
C SER A 127 8.05 6.35 4.03
N LEU A 128 8.31 5.81 5.23
CA LEU A 128 7.98 6.48 6.48
C LEU A 128 8.84 7.74 6.70
N GLU A 129 10.08 7.74 6.27
CA GLU A 129 10.95 8.92 6.36
C GLU A 129 10.37 10.11 5.57
N GLY A 130 9.71 9.85 4.45
CA GLY A 130 9.09 10.87 3.62
C GLY A 130 7.93 11.61 4.29
N LEU A 131 7.38 11.06 5.38
CA LEU A 131 6.28 11.69 6.12
C LEU A 131 6.76 12.73 7.15
N LYS A 132 8.01 12.68 7.49
CA LYS A 132 8.59 13.61 8.47
C LYS A 132 8.97 14.97 7.82
#